data_c84e5810363d33c6e9d24fbd82a8f583
#
_entry.id   c84e5810363d33c6e9d24fbd82a8f583
#
_cell.length_a   1.000
_cell.length_b   1.000
_cell.length_c   1.000
_cell.angle_alpha   90.00
_cell.angle_beta   90.00
_cell.angle_gamma   90.00
#
_symmetry.space_group_name_H-M   'P 1'
#
loop_
_entity.id
_entity.type
_entity.pdbx_description
1 polymer ?
#
loop_
_entity_poly.entity_id
_entity_poly.type
_entity_poly.pdbx_seq_one_letter_code
_entity_poly.pdbx_strand_id
1 'polypeptide(L)'
;MGQHAAARQVKQVRRETLVALKMLYPAALMGEQLLRSLLILFPQLEWDYYRRDLVYLCEKGYVARVVADNETDERATPWRKRWFRLTSDGVEIADHCIEDPALEL
;
A
#
# COMPACT_ATOMS: atom_id res chain seq x y z
N MET A 1 -2.99 16.81 19.95
CA MET A 1 -2.77 16.00 18.79
C MET A 1 -1.90 14.89 19.16
N GLY A 2 -1.62 14.03 19.00
CA GLY A 2 -0.74 13.02 19.47
C GLY A 2 -0.93 11.73 18.72
N GLN A 3 -0.69 10.68 19.44
CA GLN A 3 -0.68 9.35 18.88
C GLN A 3 -2.01 8.92 18.25
N HIS A 4 -3.14 9.41 18.76
CA HIS A 4 -4.44 9.01 18.23
C HIS A 4 -4.66 9.50 16.80
N ALA A 5 -4.24 10.73 16.51
CA ALA A 5 -4.36 11.26 15.15
C ALA A 5 -3.43 10.52 14.20
N ALA A 6 -2.20 10.23 14.63
CA ALA A 6 -1.24 9.49 13.81
C ALA A 6 -1.70 8.06 13.54
N ALA A 7 -2.24 7.38 14.56
CA ALA A 7 -2.74 6.02 14.39
C ALA A 7 -3.93 5.97 13.43
N ARG A 8 -4.83 6.94 13.52
CA ARG A 8 -5.97 7.03 12.62
C ARG A 8 -5.50 7.23 11.18
N GLN A 9 -4.50 8.11 11.00
CA GLN A 9 -3.97 8.36 9.67
C GLN A 9 -3.32 7.11 9.08
N VAL A 10 -2.60 6.33 9.89
CA VAL A 10 -1.99 5.08 9.43
C VAL A 10 -3.06 4.15 8.85
N LYS A 11 -4.17 3.97 9.54
CA LYS A 11 -5.26 3.11 9.06
C LYS A 11 -5.84 3.65 7.75
N GLN A 12 -6.03 4.95 7.67
CA GLN A 12 -6.57 5.59 6.46
C GLN A 12 -5.61 5.45 5.28
N VAL A 13 -4.30 5.60 5.52
CA VAL A 13 -3.29 5.44 4.47
C VAL A 13 -3.30 4.03 3.92
N ARG A 14 -3.35 3.02 4.80
CA ARG A 14 -3.42 1.62 4.37
C ARG A 14 -4.67 1.35 3.56
N ARG A 15 -5.80 1.84 4.02
CA ARG A 15 -7.07 1.69 3.31
C ARG A 15 -7.01 2.33 1.93
N GLU A 16 -6.54 3.57 1.86
CA GLU A 16 -6.49 4.29 0.59
C GLU A 16 -5.51 3.67 -0.39
N THR A 17 -4.45 3.03 0.11
CA THR A 17 -3.54 2.26 -0.72
C THR A 17 -4.27 1.10 -1.39
N LEU A 18 -5.08 0.36 -0.62
CA LEU A 18 -5.85 -0.75 -1.17
C LEU A 18 -6.89 -0.27 -2.18
N VAL A 19 -7.54 0.86 -1.90
CA VAL A 19 -8.51 1.45 -2.83
C VAL A 19 -7.84 1.83 -4.14
N ALA A 20 -6.68 2.48 -4.07
CA ALA A 20 -5.94 2.89 -5.27
C ALA A 20 -5.56 1.68 -6.12
N LEU A 21 -5.05 0.62 -5.49
CA LEU A 21 -4.68 -0.60 -6.22
C LEU A 21 -5.89 -1.35 -6.74
N LYS A 22 -7.01 -1.31 -6.02
CA LYS A 22 -8.24 -1.97 -6.48
C LYS A 22 -8.75 -1.34 -7.77
N MET A 23 -8.66 -0.04 -7.91
CA MET A 23 -9.10 0.66 -9.12
C MET A 23 -8.36 0.18 -10.36
N LEU A 24 -7.15 -0.32 -10.19
CA LEU A 24 -6.31 -0.78 -11.30
C LEU A 24 -6.18 -2.30 -11.35
N TYR A 25 -6.74 -3.01 -10.38
CA TYR A 25 -6.60 -4.45 -10.29
C TYR A 25 -6.93 -5.13 -11.61
N PRO A 26 -6.12 -6.09 -12.09
CA PRO A 26 -4.93 -6.66 -11.45
C PRO A 26 -3.62 -5.97 -11.81
N ALA A 27 -3.66 -4.77 -12.36
CA ALA A 27 -2.45 -4.03 -12.74
C ALA A 27 -1.69 -3.54 -11.52
N ALA A 28 -0.42 -3.22 -11.71
CA ALA A 28 0.48 -2.81 -10.65
C ALA A 28 0.84 -1.33 -10.75
N LEU A 29 1.22 -0.76 -9.60
CA LEU A 29 1.80 0.56 -9.49
C LEU A 29 3.13 0.48 -8.75
N MET A 30 4.06 1.37 -9.08
CA MET A 30 5.29 1.49 -8.31
C MET A 30 5.01 2.14 -6.96
N GLY A 31 5.86 1.82 -5.97
CA GLY A 31 5.72 2.38 -4.63
C GLY A 31 5.66 3.90 -4.64
N GLU A 32 6.53 4.56 -5.41
CA GLU A 32 6.52 6.02 -5.49
C GLU A 32 5.26 6.58 -6.16
N GLN A 33 4.68 5.84 -7.09
CA GLN A 33 3.41 6.24 -7.73
C GLN A 33 2.27 6.13 -6.73
N LEU A 34 2.28 5.09 -5.91
CA LEU A 34 1.29 4.93 -4.84
C LEU A 34 1.38 6.07 -3.85
N LEU A 35 2.59 6.40 -3.40
CA LEU A 35 2.77 7.54 -2.49
C LEU A 35 2.23 8.81 -3.11
N ARG A 36 2.59 9.07 -4.35
CA ARG A 36 2.17 10.29 -5.05
C ARG A 36 0.65 10.39 -5.15
N SER A 37 -0.03 9.28 -5.39
CA SER A 37 -1.49 9.27 -5.46
C SER A 37 -2.14 9.58 -4.11
N LEU A 38 -1.46 9.26 -3.00
CA LEU A 38 -1.99 9.51 -1.66
C LEU A 38 -1.68 10.91 -1.14
N LEU A 39 -0.74 11.62 -1.76
CA LEU A 39 -0.37 12.96 -1.29
C LEU A 39 -1.51 13.97 -1.42
N ILE A 40 -2.48 13.71 -2.28
CA ILE A 40 -3.67 14.55 -2.39
C ILE A 40 -4.46 14.52 -1.08
N LEU A 41 -4.58 13.33 -0.48
CA LEU A 41 -5.31 13.15 0.77
C LEU A 41 -4.44 13.38 2.01
N PHE A 42 -3.16 13.06 1.90
CA PHE A 42 -2.22 13.14 3.01
C PHE A 42 -0.98 13.93 2.58
N PRO A 43 -1.07 15.26 2.49
CA PRO A 43 0.02 16.06 1.91
C PRO A 43 1.36 15.98 2.63
N GLN A 44 1.36 15.58 3.90
CA GLN A 44 2.58 15.49 4.69
C GLN A 44 3.11 14.06 4.82
N LEU A 45 2.50 13.12 4.08
CA LEU A 45 2.97 11.74 4.10
C LEU A 45 4.34 11.64 3.47
N GLU A 46 5.29 11.04 4.21
CA GLU A 46 6.66 10.87 3.75
C GLU A 46 6.93 9.41 3.41
N TRP A 47 7.88 9.18 2.51
CA TRP A 47 8.20 7.85 2.04
C TRP A 47 8.58 6.87 3.16
N ASP A 48 9.40 7.30 4.12
CA ASP A 48 9.87 6.42 5.18
C ASP A 48 8.72 5.83 5.99
N TYR A 49 7.69 6.64 6.25
CA TYR A 49 6.48 6.17 6.95
C TYR A 49 5.61 5.32 6.04
N TYR A 50 5.44 5.74 4.80
CA TYR A 50 4.60 5.00 3.86
C TYR A 50 5.16 3.62 3.56
N ARG A 51 6.48 3.51 3.48
CA ARG A 51 7.13 2.23 3.27
C ARG A 51 6.71 1.20 4.31
N ARG A 52 6.58 1.63 5.57
CA ARG A 52 6.11 0.74 6.64
C ARG A 52 4.72 0.20 6.36
N ASP A 53 3.85 1.05 5.82
CA ASP A 53 2.50 0.64 5.46
C ASP A 53 2.51 -0.36 4.31
N LEU A 54 3.36 -0.15 3.32
CA LEU A 54 3.50 -1.10 2.22
C LEU A 54 4.03 -2.45 2.71
N VAL A 55 5.04 -2.42 3.59
CA VAL A 55 5.57 -3.65 4.19
C VAL A 55 4.46 -4.39 4.93
N TYR A 56 3.69 -3.66 5.75
CA TYR A 56 2.58 -4.25 6.49
C TYR A 56 1.58 -4.93 5.55
N LEU A 57 1.17 -4.25 4.49
CA LEU A 57 0.19 -4.79 3.55
C LEU A 57 0.72 -6.02 2.80
N CYS A 58 2.00 -6.03 2.49
CA CYS A 58 2.63 -7.19 1.88
C CYS A 58 2.69 -8.37 2.85
N GLU A 59 3.01 -8.11 4.11
CA GLU A 59 3.05 -9.16 5.13
C GLU A 59 1.68 -9.76 5.42
N LYS A 60 0.64 -8.94 5.32
CA LYS A 60 -0.74 -9.42 5.46
C LYS A 60 -1.22 -10.20 4.24
N GLY A 61 -0.46 -10.16 3.15
CA GLY A 61 -0.85 -10.85 1.92
C GLY A 61 -1.90 -10.11 1.09
N TYR A 62 -2.19 -8.85 1.41
CA TYR A 62 -3.15 -8.05 0.65
C TYR A 62 -2.53 -7.43 -0.59
N VAL A 63 -1.23 -7.21 -0.57
CA VAL A 63 -0.47 -6.62 -1.66
C VAL A 63 0.69 -7.54 -2.00
N ALA A 64 0.99 -7.69 -3.27
CA ALA A 64 2.11 -8.52 -3.73
C ALA A 64 3.03 -7.70 -4.62
N ARG A 65 4.33 -7.96 -4.47
CA ARG A 65 5.30 -7.37 -5.37
C ARG A 65 5.25 -8.07 -6.72
N VAL A 66 5.34 -7.28 -7.78
CA VAL A 66 5.48 -7.80 -9.14
C VAL A 66 6.91 -7.52 -9.60
N VAL A 67 7.63 -8.57 -9.97
CA VAL A 67 9.02 -8.45 -10.41
C VAL A 67 9.02 -8.24 -11.92
N ALA A 68 9.73 -7.20 -12.37
CA ALA A 68 9.84 -6.94 -13.80
C ALA A 68 10.78 -7.95 -14.47
N ASP A 69 10.49 -8.29 -15.72
CA ASP A 69 11.25 -9.29 -16.46
C ASP A 69 12.73 -8.93 -16.62
N ASN A 70 13.04 -7.64 -16.64
CA ASN A 70 14.41 -7.17 -16.78
C ASN A 70 15.13 -6.97 -15.46
N GLU A 71 14.51 -7.35 -14.35
CA GLU A 71 15.10 -7.19 -13.03
C GLU A 71 16.05 -8.33 -12.76
N THR A 72 17.34 -8.01 -12.56
CA THR A 72 18.37 -9.03 -12.37
C THR A 72 18.56 -9.40 -10.90
N ASP A 73 18.25 -8.48 -9.98
CA ASP A 73 18.36 -8.73 -8.55
C ASP A 73 17.20 -8.03 -7.84
N GLU A 74 16.26 -8.83 -7.35
CA GLU A 74 15.07 -8.33 -6.65
C GLU A 74 15.42 -7.49 -5.43
N ARG A 75 16.52 -7.82 -4.77
CA ARG A 75 16.91 -7.14 -3.53
C ARG A 75 17.54 -5.79 -3.81
N ALA A 76 18.12 -5.62 -5.00
CA ALA A 76 18.79 -4.37 -5.35
C ALA A 76 17.82 -3.24 -5.67
N THR A 77 16.57 -3.57 -6.00
CA THR A 77 15.58 -2.57 -6.35
C THR A 77 15.00 -1.94 -5.08
N PRO A 78 15.15 -0.62 -4.89
CA PRO A 78 14.56 0.05 -3.72
C PRO A 78 13.04 -0.06 -3.74
N TRP A 79 12.44 -0.08 -2.56
CA TRP A 79 11.00 -0.26 -2.42
C TRP A 79 10.17 0.72 -3.24
N ARG A 80 10.57 1.97 -3.32
CA ARG A 80 9.80 2.96 -4.08
C ARG A 80 9.83 2.73 -5.58
N LYS A 81 10.77 1.92 -6.07
CA LYS A 81 10.85 1.55 -7.50
C LYS A 81 10.26 0.18 -7.78
N ARG A 82 9.82 -0.53 -6.75
CA ARG A 82 9.19 -1.84 -6.90
C ARG A 82 7.73 -1.68 -7.32
N TRP A 83 7.25 -2.65 -8.09
CA TRP A 83 5.87 -2.67 -8.54
C TRP A 83 5.03 -3.51 -7.59
N PHE A 84 3.83 -3.03 -7.28
CA PHE A 84 2.92 -3.69 -6.36
C PHE A 84 1.53 -3.80 -6.98
N ARG A 85 0.86 -4.92 -6.72
CA ARG A 85 -0.52 -5.14 -7.14
C ARG A 85 -1.32 -5.67 -5.97
N LEU A 86 -2.63 -5.54 -6.07
CA LEU A 86 -3.53 -6.14 -5.09
C LEU A 86 -3.56 -7.65 -5.32
N THR A 87 -3.67 -8.41 -4.24
CA THR A 87 -3.95 -9.85 -4.31
C THR A 87 -5.46 -10.07 -4.25
N SER A 88 -5.91 -11.34 -4.44
CA SER A 88 -7.31 -11.65 -4.27
C SER A 88 -7.79 -11.38 -2.84
N ASP A 89 -6.95 -11.68 -1.84
CA ASP A 89 -7.26 -11.34 -0.45
C ASP A 89 -7.35 -9.83 -0.25
N GLY A 90 -6.49 -9.08 -0.94
CA GLY A 90 -6.54 -7.63 -0.90
C GLY A 90 -7.82 -7.07 -1.50
N VAL A 91 -8.31 -7.67 -2.57
CA VAL A 91 -9.61 -7.28 -3.16
C VAL A 91 -10.73 -7.50 -2.15
N GLU A 92 -10.73 -8.66 -1.50
CA GLU A 92 -11.76 -8.97 -0.52
C GLU A 92 -11.77 -8.00 0.66
N ILE A 93 -10.60 -7.67 1.19
CA ILE A 93 -10.53 -6.73 2.32
C ILE A 93 -10.91 -5.31 1.86
N ALA A 94 -10.53 -4.93 0.65
CA ALA A 94 -10.92 -3.63 0.11
C ALA A 94 -12.43 -3.53 -0.09
N ASP A 95 -13.09 -4.65 -0.35
CA ASP A 95 -14.54 -4.73 -0.47
C ASP A 95 -15.23 -4.92 0.88
N HIS A 96 -14.49 -4.86 1.98
CA HIS A 96 -15.01 -5.04 3.34
C HIS A 96 -15.57 -6.44 3.61
N CYS A 97 -15.10 -7.45 2.86
CA CYS A 97 -15.50 -8.84 3.08
C CYS A 97 -14.73 -9.49 4.22
N ILE A 98 -13.50 -8.99 4.49
CA ILE A 98 -12.64 -9.49 5.56
C ILE A 98 -12.32 -8.31 6.48
N GLU A 99 -12.51 -8.50 7.79
CA GLU A 99 -12.19 -7.46 8.75
C GLU A 99 -10.71 -7.53 9.16
N ASP A 100 -10.05 -6.38 9.17
CA ASP A 100 -8.71 -6.24 9.70
C ASP A 100 -8.72 -4.98 10.57
N PRO A 101 -8.45 -5.10 11.89
CA PRO A 101 -8.51 -3.94 12.78
C PRO A 101 -7.58 -2.79 12.36
N ALA A 102 -6.49 -3.09 11.65
CA ALA A 102 -5.57 -2.06 11.18
C ALA A 102 -6.14 -1.26 10.00
N LEU A 103 -7.23 -1.74 9.39
CA LEU A 103 -7.90 -1.09 8.27
C LEU A 103 -9.31 -0.63 8.66
N GLU A 104 -9.61 -0.60 9.94
CA GLU A 104 -10.92 -0.18 10.43
C GLU A 104 -11.29 1.19 9.89
N LEU A 105 -12.51 1.28 9.40
CA LEU A 105 -13.02 2.47 8.69
C LEU A 105 -13.74 3.43 9.61
#